data_e49a90706451e7acff0e1339065f1d53
#
_entry.id   e49a90706451e7acff0e1339065f1d53
#
_cell.length_a   1.000
_cell.length_b   1.000
_cell.length_c   1.000
_cell.angle_alpha   90.00
_cell.angle_beta   90.00
_cell.angle_gamma   90.00
#
_symmetry.space_group_name_H-M   'P 1'
#
loop_
_entity.id
_entity.type
_entity.pdbx_description
1 polymer ?
#
loop_
_entity_poly.entity_id
_entity_poly.type
_entity_poly.pdbx_seq_one_letter_code
_entity_poly.pdbx_strand_id
1 'polypeptide(L)'
;MKLTEEAFQEFVDALETATDEEGFERVASRVIRRLGFERFAYLRIADDTPTLLSSYPKSWTKRYFDLRYQKIDPVVQRAAKEYDLFTWGGAPIIGEAKERQRFFDEATTFGIKSGITVPIRMGFGRIAAFTFATAESFAGTDRLLAETTDVLRLIGLYFHAHVSARIDRQLGKPLDGAALTQRERQCLSWVACGKTISDIAVLVQIAPRTVAFHLENARRKLDAGSIAHCVAEAFRRGQLL
;
A
#
# COMPACT_ATOMS: atom_id res chain seq x y z
N MET A 1 -22.63 -8.02 -11.65
CA MET A 1 -21.63 -7.54 -12.64
C MET A 1 -21.84 -6.06 -12.97
N LYS A 2 -22.94 -5.65 -13.60
CA LYS A 2 -23.16 -4.25 -14.01
C LYS A 2 -23.06 -3.21 -12.86
N LEU A 3 -23.65 -3.49 -11.70
CA LEU A 3 -23.62 -2.59 -10.53
C LEU A 3 -22.21 -2.37 -9.97
N THR A 4 -21.37 -3.40 -10.01
CA THR A 4 -19.97 -3.39 -9.53
C THR A 4 -19.06 -2.59 -10.48
N GLU A 5 -19.27 -2.73 -11.77
CA GLU A 5 -18.52 -1.98 -12.80
C GLU A 5 -18.87 -0.47 -12.75
N GLU A 6 -20.15 -0.15 -12.63
CA GLU A 6 -20.62 1.25 -12.47
C GLU A 6 -20.07 1.87 -11.17
N ALA A 7 -20.07 1.14 -10.06
CA ALA A 7 -19.53 1.61 -8.80
C ALA A 7 -18.02 1.87 -8.88
N PHE A 8 -17.28 1.03 -9.61
CA PHE A 8 -15.84 1.22 -9.82
C PHE A 8 -15.55 2.43 -10.71
N GLN A 9 -16.29 2.61 -11.82
CA GLN A 9 -16.10 3.78 -12.69
C GLN A 9 -16.36 5.09 -11.94
N GLU A 10 -17.47 5.21 -11.22
CA GLU A 10 -17.76 6.38 -10.39
C GLU A 10 -16.67 6.63 -9.31
N PHE A 11 -16.11 5.55 -8.78
CA PHE A 11 -15.00 5.65 -7.82
C PHE A 11 -13.75 6.24 -8.46
N VAL A 12 -13.37 5.78 -9.66
CA VAL A 12 -12.22 6.29 -10.41
C VAL A 12 -12.39 7.78 -10.68
N ASP A 13 -13.52 8.18 -11.27
CA ASP A 13 -13.81 9.57 -11.63
C ASP A 13 -13.80 10.50 -10.39
N ALA A 14 -14.38 10.04 -9.27
CA ALA A 14 -14.39 10.79 -8.02
C ALA A 14 -13.00 10.89 -7.37
N LEU A 15 -12.20 9.83 -7.49
CA LEU A 15 -10.86 9.78 -6.90
C LEU A 15 -9.89 10.74 -7.60
N GLU A 16 -10.00 10.91 -8.92
CA GLU A 16 -9.20 11.87 -9.69
C GLU A 16 -9.42 13.31 -9.24
N THR A 17 -10.62 13.62 -8.78
CA THR A 17 -11.00 14.96 -8.32
C THR A 17 -10.69 15.21 -6.84
N ALA A 18 -10.41 14.18 -6.06
CA ALA A 18 -10.10 14.29 -4.64
C ALA A 18 -8.70 14.90 -4.43
N THR A 19 -8.63 15.97 -3.63
CA THR A 19 -7.39 16.73 -3.43
C THR A 19 -6.82 16.65 -2.01
N ASP A 20 -7.58 16.16 -1.06
CA ASP A 20 -7.23 16.10 0.37
C ASP A 20 -7.68 14.77 1.01
N GLU A 21 -7.25 14.55 2.25
CA GLU A 21 -7.58 13.34 3.00
C GLU A 21 -9.09 13.14 3.18
N GLU A 22 -9.82 14.22 3.47
CA GLU A 22 -11.28 14.15 3.62
C GLU A 22 -11.97 13.80 2.30
N GLY A 23 -11.48 14.28 1.18
CA GLY A 23 -11.94 13.92 -0.16
C GLY A 23 -11.75 12.43 -0.42
N PHE A 24 -10.56 11.91 -0.15
CA PHE A 24 -10.28 10.49 -0.27
C PHE A 24 -11.16 9.63 0.66
N GLU A 25 -11.33 10.05 1.91
CA GLU A 25 -12.22 9.35 2.86
C GLU A 25 -13.68 9.33 2.39
N ARG A 26 -14.18 10.45 1.84
CA ARG A 26 -15.55 10.52 1.29
C ARG A 26 -15.73 9.61 0.07
N VAL A 27 -14.78 9.64 -0.87
CA VAL A 27 -14.84 8.81 -2.08
C VAL A 27 -14.82 7.33 -1.72
N ALA A 28 -13.87 6.91 -0.89
CA ALA A 28 -13.79 5.52 -0.42
C ALA A 28 -15.07 5.10 0.32
N SER A 29 -15.57 5.93 1.25
CA SER A 29 -16.80 5.63 2.00
C SER A 29 -18.02 5.47 1.12
N ARG A 30 -18.10 6.20 0.00
CA ARG A 30 -19.22 6.07 -0.95
C ARG A 30 -19.19 4.73 -1.68
N VAL A 31 -18.04 4.37 -2.25
CA VAL A 31 -17.94 3.13 -3.04
C VAL A 31 -18.10 1.89 -2.17
N ILE A 32 -17.51 1.85 -0.97
CA ILE A 32 -17.63 0.66 -0.12
C ILE A 32 -19.07 0.38 0.30
N ARG A 33 -19.88 1.43 0.57
CA ARG A 33 -21.30 1.28 0.92
C ARG A 33 -22.11 0.72 -0.24
N ARG A 34 -21.81 1.12 -1.48
CA ARG A 34 -22.46 0.54 -2.66
C ARG A 34 -22.15 -0.95 -2.85
N LEU A 35 -20.99 -1.39 -2.34
CA LEU A 35 -20.55 -2.79 -2.38
C LEU A 35 -21.01 -3.59 -1.15
N GLY A 36 -21.80 -2.99 -0.24
CA GLY A 36 -22.36 -3.68 0.92
C GLY A 36 -21.48 -3.66 2.17
N PHE A 37 -20.39 -2.89 2.18
CA PHE A 37 -19.57 -2.70 3.37
C PHE A 37 -19.93 -1.41 4.12
N GLU A 38 -19.68 -1.38 5.43
CA GLU A 38 -20.02 -0.23 6.26
C GLU A 38 -18.85 0.74 6.43
N ARG A 39 -17.66 0.21 6.50
CA ARG A 39 -16.44 0.96 6.86
C ARG A 39 -15.24 0.52 6.02
N PHE A 40 -14.27 1.42 5.91
CA PHE A 40 -12.97 1.08 5.34
C PHE A 40 -11.84 1.58 6.23
N ALA A 41 -10.67 0.99 6.03
CA ALA A 41 -9.40 1.50 6.50
C ALA A 41 -8.32 1.28 5.43
N TYR A 42 -7.62 2.33 5.10
CA TYR A 42 -6.38 2.26 4.34
C TYR A 42 -5.22 2.59 5.27
N LEU A 43 -4.44 1.59 5.58
CA LEU A 43 -3.22 1.73 6.39
C LEU A 43 -2.00 1.56 5.50
N ARG A 44 -1.11 2.54 5.51
CA ARG A 44 0.19 2.51 4.86
C ARG A 44 1.28 2.57 5.92
N ILE A 45 2.16 1.59 5.91
CA ILE A 45 3.35 1.54 6.75
C ILE A 45 4.55 1.65 5.81
N ALA A 46 5.05 2.87 5.72
CA ALA A 46 6.25 3.20 4.97
C ALA A 46 7.16 3.96 5.93
N ASP A 47 8.36 3.43 6.13
CA ASP A 47 9.29 3.95 7.14
C ASP A 47 8.67 3.86 8.57
N ASP A 48 9.09 4.71 9.50
CA ASP A 48 8.62 4.65 10.89
C ASP A 48 7.24 5.28 11.16
N THR A 49 6.63 5.90 10.15
CA THR A 49 5.38 6.65 10.33
C THR A 49 4.21 5.98 9.59
N PRO A 50 3.28 5.32 10.31
CA PRO A 50 2.08 4.81 9.70
C PRO A 50 1.12 5.94 9.30
N THR A 51 0.50 5.81 8.12
CA THR A 51 -0.56 6.70 7.65
C THR A 51 -1.86 5.91 7.58
N LEU A 52 -2.92 6.45 8.17
CA LEU A 52 -4.25 5.85 8.19
C LEU A 52 -5.28 6.82 7.63
N LEU A 53 -5.98 6.40 6.58
CA LEU A 53 -7.21 7.01 6.10
C LEU A 53 -8.36 6.02 6.34
N SER A 54 -9.40 6.43 7.05
CA SER A 54 -10.46 5.49 7.39
C SER A 54 -11.79 6.15 7.72
N SER A 55 -12.86 5.40 7.53
CA SER A 55 -14.19 5.76 8.04
C SER A 55 -14.47 5.21 9.45
N TYR A 56 -13.48 4.69 10.13
CA TYR A 56 -13.61 4.24 11.51
C TYR A 56 -13.85 5.40 12.48
N PRO A 57 -14.51 5.17 13.63
CA PRO A 57 -14.67 6.21 14.66
C PRO A 57 -13.32 6.78 15.08
N LYS A 58 -13.24 8.11 15.21
CA LYS A 58 -11.98 8.78 15.60
C LYS A 58 -11.49 8.33 16.99
N SER A 59 -12.40 7.94 17.89
CA SER A 59 -12.06 7.34 19.20
C SER A 59 -11.32 6.00 19.04
N TRP A 60 -11.71 5.16 18.05
CA TRP A 60 -11.02 3.93 17.75
C TRP A 60 -9.66 4.18 17.12
N THR A 61 -9.58 5.02 16.10
CA THR A 61 -8.30 5.28 15.41
C THR A 61 -7.26 5.92 16.34
N LYS A 62 -7.69 6.83 17.21
CA LYS A 62 -6.80 7.39 18.25
C LYS A 62 -6.28 6.29 19.18
N ARG A 63 -7.16 5.47 19.73
CA ARG A 63 -6.80 4.36 20.62
C ARG A 63 -5.90 3.33 19.94
N TYR A 64 -6.16 3.02 18.67
CA TYR A 64 -5.37 2.11 17.86
C TYR A 64 -3.89 2.54 17.81
N PHE A 65 -3.61 3.83 17.62
CA PHE A 65 -2.26 4.36 17.60
C PHE A 65 -1.67 4.55 19.00
N ASP A 66 -2.44 5.02 19.96
CA ASP A 66 -1.99 5.20 21.36
C ASP A 66 -1.48 3.88 21.94
N LEU A 67 -2.15 2.77 21.64
CA LEU A 67 -1.79 1.41 22.09
C LEU A 67 -0.86 0.67 21.12
N ARG A 68 -0.44 1.32 20.03
CA ARG A 68 0.42 0.75 18.99
C ARG A 68 -0.12 -0.56 18.40
N TYR A 69 -1.44 -0.65 18.24
CA TYR A 69 -2.11 -1.84 17.74
C TYR A 69 -1.64 -2.26 16.34
N GLN A 70 -1.13 -1.35 15.51
CA GLN A 70 -0.51 -1.67 14.22
C GLN A 70 0.63 -2.71 14.31
N LYS A 71 1.22 -2.91 15.50
CA LYS A 71 2.28 -3.91 15.71
C LYS A 71 1.75 -5.31 16.00
N ILE A 72 0.55 -5.40 16.58
CA ILE A 72 -0.06 -6.66 17.02
C ILE A 72 -1.30 -7.05 16.21
N ASP A 73 -1.84 -6.13 15.41
CA ASP A 73 -3.02 -6.33 14.57
C ASP A 73 -2.80 -7.52 13.63
N PRO A 74 -3.59 -8.61 13.78
CA PRO A 74 -3.42 -9.82 12.96
C PRO A 74 -3.70 -9.56 11.48
N VAL A 75 -4.58 -8.61 11.16
CA VAL A 75 -4.91 -8.23 9.77
C VAL A 75 -3.71 -7.58 9.11
N VAL A 76 -3.03 -6.66 9.82
CA VAL A 76 -1.80 -6.01 9.34
C VAL A 76 -0.65 -7.01 9.21
N GLN A 77 -0.46 -7.90 10.22
CA GLN A 77 0.56 -8.94 10.17
C GLN A 77 0.33 -9.93 9.03
N ARG A 78 -0.93 -10.25 8.74
CA ARG A 78 -1.30 -11.10 7.62
C ARG A 78 -1.10 -10.39 6.29
N ALA A 79 -1.49 -9.13 6.16
CA ALA A 79 -1.27 -8.31 4.96
C ALA A 79 0.22 -8.17 4.59
N ALA A 80 1.12 -8.23 5.58
CA ALA A 80 2.56 -8.25 5.34
C ALA A 80 3.08 -9.57 4.74
N LYS A 81 2.32 -10.65 4.79
CA LYS A 81 2.72 -11.99 4.32
C LYS A 81 1.97 -12.44 3.08
N GLU A 82 0.68 -12.10 2.97
CA GLU A 82 -0.20 -12.50 1.87
C GLU A 82 0.04 -11.64 0.62
N TYR A 83 -0.25 -12.21 -0.54
CA TYR A 83 -0.24 -11.53 -1.83
C TYR A 83 -1.65 -11.27 -2.35
N ASP A 84 -2.57 -12.17 -2.02
CA ASP A 84 -3.97 -12.08 -2.41
C ASP A 84 -4.83 -11.46 -1.32
N LEU A 85 -5.98 -10.92 -1.73
CA LEU A 85 -6.96 -10.44 -0.77
C LEU A 85 -7.42 -11.62 0.11
N PHE A 86 -7.77 -11.30 1.35
CA PHE A 86 -8.19 -12.31 2.32
C PHE A 86 -9.31 -11.78 3.21
N THR A 87 -10.14 -12.69 3.66
CA THR A 87 -11.16 -12.46 4.67
C THR A 87 -10.60 -12.60 6.08
N TRP A 88 -11.18 -11.87 7.01
CA TRP A 88 -10.88 -11.97 8.44
C TRP A 88 -12.16 -11.74 9.27
N GLY A 89 -12.14 -12.15 10.53
CA GLY A 89 -13.29 -12.20 11.41
C GLY A 89 -13.78 -13.64 11.61
N GLY A 90 -14.86 -13.81 12.35
CA GLY A 90 -15.41 -15.12 12.70
C GLY A 90 -15.07 -15.55 14.13
N ALA A 91 -15.13 -16.85 14.41
CA ALA A 91 -14.85 -17.37 15.73
C ALA A 91 -13.35 -17.21 16.09
N PRO A 92 -13.04 -16.97 17.36
CA PRO A 92 -11.65 -16.93 17.84
C PRO A 92 -10.94 -18.25 17.50
N ILE A 93 -9.74 -18.17 16.95
CA ILE A 93 -8.93 -19.36 16.73
C ILE A 93 -8.42 -19.84 18.10
N ILE A 94 -8.75 -21.06 18.46
CA ILE A 94 -8.30 -21.68 19.72
C ILE A 94 -6.77 -21.66 19.74
N GLY A 95 -6.19 -20.97 20.76
CA GLY A 95 -4.73 -20.83 20.90
C GLY A 95 -4.15 -19.48 20.46
N GLU A 96 -4.95 -18.52 20.03
CA GLU A 96 -4.48 -17.15 19.79
C GLU A 96 -3.97 -16.49 21.08
N ALA A 97 -2.93 -15.66 20.93
CA ALA A 97 -2.39 -14.89 22.04
C ALA A 97 -3.48 -13.96 22.63
N LYS A 98 -3.57 -13.89 23.97
CA LYS A 98 -4.56 -13.06 24.68
C LYS A 98 -4.64 -11.62 24.20
N GLU A 99 -3.53 -11.06 23.71
CA GLU A 99 -3.48 -9.70 23.15
C GLU A 99 -4.27 -9.55 21.86
N ARG A 100 -4.22 -10.55 20.96
CA ARG A 100 -5.00 -10.55 19.72
C ARG A 100 -6.50 -10.67 20.00
N GLN A 101 -6.85 -11.53 20.94
CA GLN A 101 -8.24 -11.66 21.38
C GLN A 101 -8.78 -10.32 21.90
N ARG A 102 -8.04 -9.66 22.80
CA ARG A 102 -8.43 -8.33 23.31
C ARG A 102 -8.56 -7.27 22.21
N PHE A 103 -7.66 -7.31 21.22
CA PHE A 103 -7.74 -6.39 20.08
C PHE A 103 -9.06 -6.57 19.31
N PHE A 104 -9.44 -7.79 18.97
CA PHE A 104 -10.70 -8.05 18.26
C PHE A 104 -11.94 -7.81 19.12
N ASP A 105 -11.91 -8.16 20.39
CA ASP A 105 -13.00 -7.88 21.32
C ASP A 105 -13.26 -6.38 21.39
N GLU A 106 -12.20 -5.59 21.45
CA GLU A 106 -12.29 -4.13 21.46
C GLU A 106 -12.75 -3.57 20.11
N ALA A 107 -12.17 -4.00 18.99
CA ALA A 107 -12.57 -3.59 17.65
C ALA A 107 -14.09 -3.85 17.41
N THR A 108 -14.58 -4.97 17.92
CA THR A 108 -16.00 -5.36 17.83
C THR A 108 -16.93 -4.34 18.52
N THR A 109 -16.50 -3.71 19.62
CA THR A 109 -17.30 -2.66 20.29
C THR A 109 -17.48 -1.42 19.44
N PHE A 110 -16.60 -1.22 18.45
CA PHE A 110 -16.68 -0.12 17.46
C PHE A 110 -17.35 -0.55 16.15
N GLY A 111 -17.96 -1.75 16.10
CA GLY A 111 -18.64 -2.27 14.90
C GLY A 111 -17.69 -2.81 13.84
N ILE A 112 -16.50 -3.21 14.22
CA ILE A 112 -15.48 -3.81 13.32
C ILE A 112 -15.38 -5.29 13.67
N LYS A 113 -16.18 -6.14 13.01
CA LYS A 113 -16.29 -7.56 13.34
C LYS A 113 -15.67 -8.49 12.33
N SER A 114 -15.81 -8.17 11.06
CA SER A 114 -15.27 -8.95 9.96
C SER A 114 -14.96 -8.06 8.77
N GLY A 115 -14.22 -8.58 7.80
CA GLY A 115 -13.92 -7.82 6.60
C GLY A 115 -13.08 -8.57 5.59
N ILE A 116 -12.74 -7.84 4.55
CA ILE A 116 -11.85 -8.26 3.46
C ILE A 116 -10.71 -7.27 3.39
N THR A 117 -9.49 -7.76 3.27
CA THR A 117 -8.31 -6.91 3.13
C THR A 117 -7.58 -7.21 1.83
N VAL A 118 -7.26 -6.15 1.10
CA VAL A 118 -6.38 -6.17 -0.07
C VAL A 118 -4.99 -5.76 0.41
N PRO A 119 -4.03 -6.69 0.47
CA PRO A 119 -2.65 -6.38 0.80
C PRO A 119 -1.97 -5.72 -0.41
N ILE A 120 -1.14 -4.72 -0.15
CA ILE A 120 -0.41 -3.97 -1.18
C ILE A 120 1.04 -3.88 -0.76
N ARG A 121 1.90 -4.58 -1.48
CA ARG A 121 3.33 -4.60 -1.21
C ARG A 121 4.06 -3.52 -1.97
N MET A 122 4.82 -2.72 -1.26
CA MET A 122 5.59 -1.60 -1.83
C MET A 122 7.10 -1.88 -1.90
N GLY A 123 7.52 -3.12 -1.61
CA GLY A 123 8.94 -3.48 -1.51
C GLY A 123 9.60 -3.01 -0.21
N PHE A 124 10.76 -3.63 0.14
CA PHE A 124 11.59 -3.26 1.31
C PHE A 124 10.86 -3.24 2.66
N GLY A 125 9.97 -4.21 2.88
CA GLY A 125 9.21 -4.29 4.12
C GLY A 125 8.12 -3.23 4.28
N ARG A 126 7.96 -2.32 3.30
CA ARG A 126 6.86 -1.36 3.28
C ARG A 126 5.59 -2.05 2.78
N ILE A 127 4.51 -1.80 3.47
CA ILE A 127 3.20 -2.36 3.13
C ILE A 127 2.12 -1.29 3.15
N ALA A 128 1.11 -1.49 2.36
CA ALA A 128 -0.19 -0.87 2.58
C ALA A 128 -1.27 -1.96 2.58
N ALA A 129 -2.39 -1.65 3.18
CA ALA A 129 -3.55 -2.52 3.18
C ALA A 129 -4.81 -1.67 3.02
N PHE A 130 -5.67 -2.06 2.11
CA PHE A 130 -7.01 -1.51 2.02
C PHE A 130 -8.01 -2.54 2.57
N THR A 131 -8.71 -2.17 3.62
CA THR A 131 -9.62 -3.05 4.35
C THR A 131 -11.06 -2.57 4.18
N PHE A 132 -11.92 -3.47 3.76
CA PHE A 132 -13.36 -3.33 3.74
C PHE A 132 -13.91 -4.02 4.98
N ALA A 133 -14.61 -3.32 5.84
CA ALA A 133 -15.08 -3.84 7.12
C ALA A 133 -16.59 -3.69 7.28
N THR A 134 -17.16 -4.62 8.03
CA THR A 134 -18.59 -4.65 8.36
C THR A 134 -18.82 -5.08 9.81
N ALA A 135 -19.98 -4.75 10.35
CA ALA A 135 -20.50 -5.27 11.61
C ALA A 135 -21.19 -6.62 11.46
N GLU A 136 -21.35 -7.12 10.25
CA GLU A 136 -21.95 -8.42 9.97
C GLU A 136 -21.02 -9.58 10.33
N SER A 137 -21.58 -10.79 10.30
CA SER A 137 -20.83 -12.02 10.55
C SER A 137 -19.90 -12.36 9.39
N PHE A 138 -18.90 -13.21 9.66
CA PHE A 138 -17.94 -13.71 8.67
C PHE A 138 -18.60 -14.37 7.44
N ALA A 139 -19.72 -15.10 7.64
CA ALA A 139 -20.45 -15.73 6.54
C ALA A 139 -21.01 -14.71 5.52
N GLY A 140 -21.41 -13.52 5.97
CA GLY A 140 -21.81 -12.42 5.08
C GLY A 140 -20.63 -11.90 4.25
N THR A 141 -19.46 -11.80 4.87
CA THR A 141 -18.23 -11.35 4.22
C THR A 141 -17.78 -12.30 3.10
N ASP A 142 -17.85 -13.61 3.32
CA ASP A 142 -17.47 -14.61 2.29
C ASP A 142 -18.38 -14.56 1.06
N ARG A 143 -19.67 -14.30 1.27
CA ARG A 143 -20.63 -14.13 0.16
C ARG A 143 -20.30 -12.89 -0.67
N LEU A 144 -20.05 -11.76 -0.01
CA LEU A 144 -19.65 -10.53 -0.69
C LEU A 144 -18.33 -10.72 -1.48
N LEU A 145 -17.39 -11.47 -0.91
CA LEU A 145 -16.13 -11.78 -1.58
C LEU A 145 -16.36 -12.51 -2.91
N ALA A 146 -17.17 -13.56 -2.93
CA ALA A 146 -17.40 -14.38 -4.12
C ALA A 146 -17.91 -13.57 -5.33
N GLU A 147 -18.67 -12.49 -5.08
CA GLU A 147 -19.29 -11.67 -6.11
C GLU A 147 -18.45 -10.43 -6.51
N THR A 148 -17.48 -10.03 -5.69
CA THR A 148 -16.83 -8.70 -5.82
C THR A 148 -15.30 -8.72 -5.78
N THR A 149 -14.66 -9.89 -5.74
CA THR A 149 -13.20 -10.05 -5.56
C THR A 149 -12.37 -9.10 -6.42
N ASP A 150 -12.60 -9.10 -7.73
CA ASP A 150 -11.78 -8.32 -8.67
C ASP A 150 -11.97 -6.81 -8.47
N VAL A 151 -13.20 -6.38 -8.22
CA VAL A 151 -13.50 -4.96 -7.99
C VAL A 151 -12.90 -4.47 -6.66
N LEU A 152 -12.96 -5.27 -5.60
CA LEU A 152 -12.33 -4.94 -4.32
C LEU A 152 -10.80 -4.77 -4.48
N ARG A 153 -10.19 -5.68 -5.24
CA ARG A 153 -8.75 -5.60 -5.55
C ARG A 153 -8.41 -4.32 -6.32
N LEU A 154 -9.17 -4.01 -7.37
CA LEU A 154 -8.98 -2.80 -8.17
C LEU A 154 -9.16 -1.53 -7.32
N ILE A 155 -10.19 -1.45 -6.48
CA ILE A 155 -10.42 -0.30 -5.58
C ILE A 155 -9.23 -0.10 -4.65
N GLY A 156 -8.75 -1.17 -4.01
CA GLY A 156 -7.61 -1.08 -3.10
C GLY A 156 -6.34 -0.57 -3.78
N LEU A 157 -6.03 -1.11 -4.96
CA LEU A 157 -4.84 -0.73 -5.73
C LEU A 157 -4.94 0.70 -6.29
N TYR A 158 -6.10 1.06 -6.85
CA TYR A 158 -6.31 2.39 -7.40
C TYR A 158 -6.27 3.47 -6.32
N PHE A 159 -6.93 3.22 -5.19
CA PHE A 159 -6.87 4.10 -4.01
C PHE A 159 -5.43 4.28 -3.53
N HIS A 160 -4.69 3.18 -3.39
CA HIS A 160 -3.28 3.23 -3.00
C HIS A 160 -2.45 4.11 -3.94
N ALA A 161 -2.59 3.92 -5.25
CA ALA A 161 -1.81 4.67 -6.23
C ALA A 161 -2.03 6.19 -6.10
N HIS A 162 -3.29 6.64 -5.95
CA HIS A 162 -3.62 8.05 -5.84
C HIS A 162 -3.21 8.65 -4.50
N VAL A 163 -3.52 7.95 -3.40
CA VAL A 163 -3.22 8.42 -2.04
C VAL A 163 -1.72 8.44 -1.78
N SER A 164 -0.98 7.40 -2.19
CA SER A 164 0.48 7.36 -2.00
C SER A 164 1.16 8.51 -2.72
N ALA A 165 0.79 8.78 -3.97
CA ALA A 165 1.33 9.89 -4.73
C ALA A 165 1.07 11.24 -4.05
N ARG A 166 -0.05 11.40 -3.36
CA ARG A 166 -0.40 12.63 -2.64
C ARG A 166 0.35 12.77 -1.32
N ILE A 167 0.37 11.71 -0.53
CA ILE A 167 1.10 11.68 0.76
C ILE A 167 2.59 11.95 0.53
N ASP A 168 3.20 11.32 -0.47
CA ASP A 168 4.61 11.49 -0.75
C ASP A 168 4.93 12.94 -1.19
N ARG A 169 4.02 13.62 -1.90
CA ARG A 169 4.12 15.06 -2.20
C ARG A 169 4.03 15.93 -0.95
N GLN A 170 3.09 15.68 -0.06
CA GLN A 170 2.89 16.47 1.17
C GLN A 170 4.05 16.33 2.15
N LEU A 171 4.68 15.15 2.22
CA LEU A 171 5.83 14.92 3.07
C LEU A 171 7.13 15.53 2.51
N GLY A 172 7.05 16.33 1.43
CA GLY A 172 8.24 16.85 0.76
C GLY A 172 9.17 15.75 0.27
N LYS A 173 8.69 14.49 0.28
CA LYS A 173 9.33 13.41 -0.47
C LYS A 173 9.07 13.75 -1.92
N PRO A 174 10.07 14.22 -2.68
CA PRO A 174 9.83 14.55 -4.05
C PRO A 174 9.26 13.29 -4.72
N LEU A 175 8.13 13.40 -5.40
CA LEU A 175 7.85 12.57 -6.56
C LEU A 175 8.99 12.77 -7.60
N ASP A 176 9.74 13.85 -7.40
CA ASP A 176 10.96 14.31 -8.05
C ASP A 176 12.08 14.63 -7.04
N GLY A 177 12.37 13.75 -6.13
CA GLY A 177 13.73 13.59 -5.64
C GLY A 177 14.47 12.93 -6.78
N ALA A 178 14.88 13.75 -7.74
CA ALA A 178 15.58 13.38 -8.94
C ALA A 178 15.25 11.97 -9.43
N ALA A 179 14.04 11.81 -10.00
CA ALA A 179 13.68 10.56 -10.64
C ALA A 179 14.81 10.15 -11.58
N LEU A 180 15.25 8.91 -11.47
CA LEU A 180 16.25 8.40 -12.37
C LEU A 180 15.74 8.53 -13.80
N THR A 181 16.52 9.11 -14.68
CA THR A 181 16.23 9.06 -16.10
C THR A 181 16.18 7.60 -16.57
N GLN A 182 15.55 7.34 -17.68
CA GLN A 182 15.50 6.00 -18.25
C GLN A 182 16.89 5.35 -18.39
N ARG A 183 17.90 6.13 -18.79
CA ARG A 183 19.29 5.64 -18.93
C ARG A 183 19.97 5.38 -17.58
N GLU A 184 19.77 6.23 -16.62
CA GLU A 184 20.29 6.02 -15.26
C GLU A 184 19.66 4.78 -14.62
N ARG A 185 18.36 4.60 -14.76
CA ARG A 185 17.63 3.42 -14.30
C ARG A 185 18.12 2.16 -14.99
N GLN A 186 18.24 2.20 -16.32
CA GLN A 186 18.75 1.08 -17.11
C GLN A 186 20.15 0.63 -16.68
N CYS A 187 21.08 1.58 -16.53
CA CYS A 187 22.43 1.27 -16.06
C CYS A 187 22.42 0.70 -14.63
N LEU A 188 21.65 1.31 -13.73
CA LEU A 188 21.59 0.88 -12.34
C LEU A 188 20.90 -0.51 -12.17
N SER A 189 19.93 -0.84 -13.01
CA SER A 189 19.32 -2.17 -13.05
C SER A 189 20.33 -3.26 -13.43
N TRP A 190 21.21 -3.00 -14.38
CA TRP A 190 22.26 -3.93 -14.74
C TRP A 190 23.32 -4.09 -13.64
N VAL A 191 23.64 -3.01 -12.92
CA VAL A 191 24.50 -3.11 -11.73
C VAL A 191 23.82 -3.98 -10.65
N ALA A 192 22.51 -3.83 -10.43
CA ALA A 192 21.77 -4.67 -9.50
C ALA A 192 21.80 -6.16 -9.91
N CYS A 193 21.93 -6.45 -11.21
CA CYS A 193 22.14 -7.80 -11.75
C CYS A 193 23.62 -8.24 -11.72
N GLY A 194 24.51 -7.51 -11.06
CA GLY A 194 25.94 -7.86 -10.92
C GLY A 194 26.79 -7.61 -12.17
N LYS A 195 26.32 -6.83 -13.15
CA LYS A 195 27.08 -6.50 -14.36
C LYS A 195 28.11 -5.40 -14.09
N THR A 196 29.30 -5.53 -14.70
CA THR A 196 30.34 -4.51 -14.66
C THR A 196 30.01 -3.34 -15.61
N ILE A 197 30.70 -2.20 -15.44
CA ILE A 197 30.56 -1.05 -16.35
C ILE A 197 30.84 -1.45 -17.80
N SER A 198 31.82 -2.32 -18.03
CA SER A 198 32.18 -2.81 -19.37
C SER A 198 31.06 -3.67 -19.97
N ASP A 199 30.48 -4.57 -19.17
CA ASP A 199 29.36 -5.40 -19.61
C ASP A 199 28.12 -4.55 -19.95
N ILE A 200 27.83 -3.56 -19.10
CA ILE A 200 26.71 -2.63 -19.30
C ILE A 200 26.91 -1.82 -20.58
N ALA A 201 28.13 -1.33 -20.82
CA ALA A 201 28.46 -0.59 -22.04
C ALA A 201 28.13 -1.38 -23.31
N VAL A 202 28.43 -2.67 -23.33
CA VAL A 202 28.07 -3.58 -24.44
C VAL A 202 26.57 -3.78 -24.52
N LEU A 203 25.89 -4.07 -23.39
CA LEU A 203 24.46 -4.35 -23.33
C LEU A 203 23.58 -3.18 -23.77
N VAL A 204 23.96 -1.96 -23.40
CA VAL A 204 23.17 -0.75 -23.70
C VAL A 204 23.75 0.06 -24.88
N GLN A 205 24.80 -0.45 -25.53
CA GLN A 205 25.46 0.11 -26.72
C GLN A 205 25.93 1.57 -26.56
N ILE A 206 26.58 1.86 -25.43
CA ILE A 206 27.19 3.16 -25.16
C ILE A 206 28.64 2.98 -24.61
N ALA A 207 29.44 4.05 -24.63
CA ALA A 207 30.80 3.97 -24.12
C ALA A 207 30.83 3.69 -22.60
N PRO A 208 31.80 2.94 -22.06
CA PRO A 208 31.96 2.71 -20.63
C PRO A 208 31.97 3.99 -19.78
N ARG A 209 32.58 5.05 -20.29
CA ARG A 209 32.58 6.39 -19.66
C ARG A 209 31.15 6.95 -19.52
N THR A 210 30.31 6.72 -20.50
CA THR A 210 28.90 7.16 -20.47
C THR A 210 28.09 6.37 -19.44
N VAL A 211 28.36 5.07 -19.29
CA VAL A 211 27.75 4.25 -18.23
C VAL A 211 28.15 4.80 -16.85
N ALA A 212 29.44 5.04 -16.64
CA ALA A 212 29.97 5.63 -15.39
C ALA A 212 29.31 6.98 -15.07
N PHE A 213 29.13 7.83 -16.09
CA PHE A 213 28.41 9.11 -15.96
C PHE A 213 26.96 8.95 -15.51
N HIS A 214 26.22 8.01 -16.11
CA HIS A 214 24.83 7.73 -15.72
C HIS A 214 24.75 7.18 -14.29
N LEU A 215 25.65 6.28 -13.90
CA LEU A 215 25.68 5.73 -12.55
C LEU A 215 26.05 6.81 -11.50
N GLU A 216 26.97 7.70 -11.81
CA GLU A 216 27.35 8.80 -10.93
C GLU A 216 26.21 9.83 -10.79
N ASN A 217 25.49 10.11 -11.87
CA ASN A 217 24.29 10.95 -11.82
C ASN A 217 23.18 10.30 -10.97
N ALA A 218 22.95 8.99 -11.13
CA ALA A 218 22.02 8.25 -10.31
C ALA A 218 22.41 8.31 -8.83
N ARG A 219 23.69 8.12 -8.51
CA ARG A 219 24.25 8.19 -7.16
C ARG A 219 23.98 9.56 -6.51
N ARG A 220 24.25 10.65 -7.24
CA ARG A 220 23.99 12.02 -6.76
C ARG A 220 22.51 12.30 -6.56
N LYS A 221 21.65 11.86 -7.50
CA LYS A 221 20.21 12.03 -7.42
C LYS A 221 19.57 11.30 -6.23
N LEU A 222 20.13 10.15 -5.90
CA LEU A 222 19.63 9.33 -4.78
C LEU A 222 20.32 9.64 -3.45
N ASP A 223 21.27 10.61 -3.45
CA ASP A 223 22.10 10.96 -2.29
C ASP A 223 22.81 9.74 -1.67
N ALA A 224 23.37 8.91 -2.52
CA ALA A 224 23.99 7.66 -2.12
C ALA A 224 25.51 7.77 -1.99
N GLY A 225 26.09 7.24 -0.92
CA GLY A 225 27.53 7.24 -0.67
C GLY A 225 28.33 6.27 -1.56
N SER A 226 27.66 5.23 -2.13
CA SER A 226 28.28 4.23 -3.01
C SER A 226 27.27 3.74 -4.06
N ILE A 227 27.75 3.03 -5.08
CA ILE A 227 26.86 2.42 -6.09
C ILE A 227 25.98 1.33 -5.46
N ALA A 228 26.50 0.55 -4.52
CA ALA A 228 25.70 -0.43 -3.79
C ALA A 228 24.59 0.24 -2.97
N HIS A 229 24.91 1.35 -2.29
CA HIS A 229 23.91 2.18 -1.60
C HIS A 229 22.91 2.79 -2.58
N CYS A 230 23.38 3.22 -3.76
CA CYS A 230 22.52 3.75 -4.83
C CYS A 230 21.51 2.71 -5.32
N VAL A 231 21.91 1.45 -5.51
CA VAL A 231 21.02 0.34 -5.86
C VAL A 231 19.99 0.13 -4.75
N ALA A 232 20.42 0.04 -3.49
CA ALA A 232 19.51 -0.14 -2.35
C ALA A 232 18.50 1.00 -2.24
N GLU A 233 18.93 2.25 -2.42
CA GLU A 233 18.11 3.44 -2.34
C GLU A 233 17.11 3.53 -3.52
N ALA A 234 17.55 3.16 -4.73
CA ALA A 234 16.70 3.12 -5.91
C ALA A 234 15.56 2.09 -5.76
N PHE A 235 15.88 0.95 -5.21
CA PHE A 235 14.88 -0.04 -4.83
C PHE A 235 13.96 0.50 -3.73
N ARG A 236 14.50 1.08 -2.65
CA ARG A 236 13.71 1.64 -1.55
C ARG A 236 12.71 2.70 -2.03
N ARG A 237 13.07 3.48 -3.04
CA ARG A 237 12.20 4.51 -3.66
C ARG A 237 11.30 3.96 -4.78
N GLY A 238 11.34 2.64 -5.07
CA GLY A 238 10.56 2.04 -6.16
C GLY A 238 10.97 2.49 -7.56
N GLN A 239 12.22 2.94 -7.73
CA GLN A 239 12.77 3.39 -9.01
C GLN A 239 13.48 2.26 -9.77
N LEU A 240 13.71 1.11 -9.13
CA LEU A 240 14.07 -0.18 -9.73
C LEU A 240 13.00 -1.21 -9.36
N LEU A 241 12.65 -2.05 -10.30
CA LEU A 241 11.74 -3.20 -10.14
C LEU A 241 12.54 -4.47 -9.88
#